data_4a303f03e0950430eba2d93b76771900
#
_entry.id   4a303f03e0950430eba2d93b76771900
#
_cell.length_a   1.000
_cell.length_b   1.000
_cell.length_c   1.000
_cell.angle_alpha   90.00
_cell.angle_beta   90.00
_cell.angle_gamma   90.00
#
_symmetry.space_group_name_H-M   'P 1'
#
loop_
_entity.id
_entity.type
_entity.pdbx_description
1 polymer ?
#
loop_
_entity_poly.entity_id
_entity_poly.type
_entity_poly.pdbx_seq_one_letter_code
_entity_poly.pdbx_strand_id
1 'polypeptide(L)'
;MKVLYLYMFPLWGNGSGAWLRRLTRHLTDNFPDYEAAIVAPEKRMLKYAKIFRLEPPLMGIFVGHPELLGVKKYSKFSNQEMIEIFNYYLLQTSRAIEKFKPDLIHAFHTAFLPQVARIMANFYKIPFIITTHGSDLYYLKEDSRWRLSVRDSSLRAKWITANSNFTRQWYLQMFGRDLSKKTRTIPAGVNNMIDFGKNVSWIDKKYHFKYDHMVLFTGRLTQHKGVEYLIKAARQIKAEIVILGDGPERKYLESLINKYKLTNVHMLGYFSQKLGEIDDFYLRSDIYVAPSVWNEPLGLVILEAMVHKTPVIVTRKGGVSTIVKDDMNGFLVRPKSASIIAQKVNQLLKDDKLRYKMGENAYRTVSERFNWGKIAGKFYRLYQRSMNNKRPPRAPTYVLAAIKKIKKINQSL
;
A
#
# COMPACT_ATOMS: atom_id res chain seq x y z
N MET A 1 -17.86 -15.54 10.41
CA MET A 1 -16.63 -14.90 10.97
C MET A 1 -16.67 -13.42 10.69
N LYS A 2 -16.74 -12.59 11.75
CA LYS A 2 -16.88 -11.13 11.64
C LYS A 2 -15.55 -10.44 11.95
N VAL A 3 -15.00 -9.70 11.01
CA VAL A 3 -13.72 -8.99 11.18
C VAL A 3 -13.94 -7.48 11.12
N LEU A 4 -13.50 -6.76 12.18
CA LEU A 4 -13.52 -5.31 12.24
C LEU A 4 -12.14 -4.76 11.89
N TYR A 5 -12.06 -4.02 10.81
CA TYR A 5 -10.84 -3.34 10.37
C TYR A 5 -10.78 -1.92 10.92
N LEU A 6 -9.63 -1.57 11.48
CA LEU A 6 -9.33 -0.19 11.88
C LEU A 6 -8.40 0.43 10.86
N TYR A 7 -8.82 1.52 10.24
CA TYR A 7 -8.07 2.21 9.21
C TYR A 7 -8.14 3.73 9.39
N MET A 8 -7.02 4.43 9.15
CA MET A 8 -6.90 5.83 9.54
C MET A 8 -6.96 6.85 8.39
N PHE A 9 -7.15 6.40 7.15
CA PHE A 9 -7.22 7.26 5.96
C PHE A 9 -8.49 6.98 5.16
N PRO A 10 -8.85 7.86 4.19
CA PRO A 10 -9.81 7.48 3.15
C PRO A 10 -9.34 6.24 2.40
N LEU A 11 -10.27 5.38 2.01
CA LEU A 11 -9.96 4.10 1.37
C LEU A 11 -9.50 4.24 -0.09
N TRP A 12 -9.74 5.39 -0.73
CA TRP A 12 -9.30 5.70 -2.09
C TRP A 12 -8.09 6.62 -2.08
N GLY A 13 -7.38 6.70 -3.20
CA GLY A 13 -6.24 7.59 -3.39
C GLY A 13 -4.91 7.09 -2.80
N ASN A 14 -4.88 5.90 -2.19
CA ASN A 14 -3.64 5.34 -1.63
C ASN A 14 -3.57 3.82 -1.73
N GLY A 15 -2.35 3.28 -1.73
CA GLY A 15 -2.09 1.85 -1.91
C GLY A 15 -2.61 0.97 -0.77
N SER A 16 -2.53 1.42 0.50
CA SER A 16 -3.01 0.63 1.64
C SER A 16 -4.53 0.57 1.70
N GLY A 17 -5.23 1.64 1.30
CA GLY A 17 -6.68 1.64 1.17
C GLY A 17 -7.15 0.75 0.02
N ALA A 18 -6.49 0.81 -1.14
CA ALA A 18 -6.75 -0.11 -2.24
C ALA A 18 -6.54 -1.57 -1.82
N TRP A 19 -5.47 -1.83 -1.06
CA TRP A 19 -5.18 -3.15 -0.53
C TRP A 19 -6.29 -3.65 0.43
N LEU A 20 -6.75 -2.81 1.36
CA LEU A 20 -7.83 -3.16 2.29
C LEU A 20 -9.15 -3.44 1.56
N ARG A 21 -9.52 -2.59 0.59
CA ARG A 21 -10.74 -2.81 -0.24
C ARG A 21 -10.68 -4.12 -1.01
N ARG A 22 -9.55 -4.42 -1.66
CA ARG A 22 -9.37 -5.65 -2.44
C ARG A 22 -9.35 -6.88 -1.53
N LEU A 23 -8.67 -6.82 -0.37
CA LEU A 23 -8.66 -7.91 0.60
C LEU A 23 -10.07 -8.23 1.09
N THR A 24 -10.82 -7.22 1.59
CA THR A 24 -12.16 -7.42 2.13
C THR A 24 -13.12 -7.95 1.06
N ARG A 25 -13.06 -7.42 -0.18
CA ARG A 25 -13.84 -7.92 -1.30
C ARG A 25 -13.57 -9.40 -1.57
N HIS A 26 -12.30 -9.77 -1.76
CA HIS A 26 -11.95 -11.17 -2.05
C HIS A 26 -12.24 -12.13 -0.88
N LEU A 27 -12.20 -11.66 0.35
CA LEU A 27 -12.62 -12.45 1.50
C LEU A 27 -14.14 -12.68 1.47
N THR A 28 -14.93 -11.66 1.23
CA THR A 28 -16.39 -11.77 1.15
C THR A 28 -16.85 -12.60 -0.04
N ASP A 29 -16.19 -12.43 -1.20
CA ASP A 29 -16.55 -13.17 -2.43
C ASP A 29 -16.20 -14.67 -2.34
N ASN A 30 -15.17 -15.08 -1.58
CA ASN A 30 -14.66 -16.46 -1.55
C ASN A 30 -15.00 -17.24 -0.27
N PHE A 31 -15.49 -16.58 0.78
CA PHE A 31 -15.79 -17.22 2.07
C PHE A 31 -17.18 -16.78 2.56
N PRO A 32 -18.23 -17.59 2.32
CA PRO A 32 -19.61 -17.21 2.63
C PRO A 32 -19.88 -16.92 4.11
N ASP A 33 -19.09 -17.49 5.02
CA ASP A 33 -19.17 -17.25 6.48
C ASP A 33 -18.44 -15.99 6.94
N TYR A 34 -17.85 -15.21 6.00
CA TYR A 34 -17.06 -14.03 6.31
C TYR A 34 -17.85 -12.73 6.14
N GLU A 35 -17.78 -11.88 7.18
CA GLU A 35 -18.35 -10.53 7.16
C GLU A 35 -17.27 -9.51 7.53
N ALA A 36 -17.23 -8.40 6.80
CA ALA A 36 -16.30 -7.30 7.04
C ALA A 36 -17.01 -6.04 7.52
N ALA A 37 -16.39 -5.36 8.49
CA ALA A 37 -16.70 -3.97 8.79
C ALA A 37 -15.40 -3.16 8.88
N ILE A 38 -15.46 -1.90 8.44
CA ILE A 38 -14.29 -1.00 8.40
C ILE A 38 -14.65 0.28 9.14
N VAL A 39 -13.83 0.63 10.12
CA VAL A 39 -13.85 1.91 10.83
C VAL A 39 -12.83 2.82 10.12
N ALA A 40 -13.30 3.81 9.36
CA ALA A 40 -12.43 4.66 8.55
C ALA A 40 -13.08 6.02 8.25
N PRO A 41 -12.28 7.08 7.96
CA PRO A 41 -12.78 8.36 7.46
C PRO A 41 -13.15 8.26 5.97
N GLU A 42 -14.13 7.42 5.66
CA GLU A 42 -14.57 7.14 4.30
C GLU A 42 -16.05 7.47 4.12
N LYS A 43 -16.34 8.24 3.06
CA LYS A 43 -17.71 8.66 2.72
C LYS A 43 -18.42 7.67 1.79
N ARG A 44 -17.66 6.91 1.03
CA ARG A 44 -18.18 5.99 -0.01
C ARG A 44 -18.59 4.67 0.61
N MET A 45 -19.72 4.12 0.19
CA MET A 45 -20.21 2.82 0.63
C MET A 45 -19.53 1.69 -0.15
N LEU A 46 -19.34 0.54 0.50
CA LEU A 46 -18.85 -0.70 -0.10
C LEU A 46 -19.96 -1.76 -0.05
N LYS A 47 -20.20 -2.46 -1.16
CA LYS A 47 -21.21 -3.54 -1.20
C LYS A 47 -20.80 -4.77 -0.38
N TYR A 48 -19.50 -4.97 -0.16
CA TYR A 48 -18.90 -6.15 0.47
C TYR A 48 -18.36 -5.91 1.89
N ALA A 49 -18.53 -4.72 2.44
CA ALA A 49 -18.13 -4.41 3.81
C ALA A 49 -18.98 -3.27 4.39
N LYS A 50 -19.35 -3.38 5.66
CA LYS A 50 -20.02 -2.30 6.38
C LYS A 50 -19.02 -1.19 6.73
N ILE A 51 -19.32 0.06 6.39
CA ILE A 51 -18.49 1.20 6.76
C ILE A 51 -19.05 1.86 8.03
N PHE A 52 -18.22 1.95 9.06
CA PHE A 52 -18.41 2.85 10.19
C PHE A 52 -17.63 4.12 9.89
N ARG A 53 -18.33 5.10 9.31
CA ARG A 53 -17.75 6.36 8.88
C ARG A 53 -17.22 7.14 10.07
N LEU A 54 -15.99 7.62 9.93
CA LEU A 54 -15.36 8.53 10.86
C LEU A 54 -15.32 9.95 10.31
N GLU A 55 -15.46 10.91 11.21
CA GLU A 55 -15.21 12.33 10.99
C GLU A 55 -14.28 12.81 12.11
N PRO A 56 -12.98 12.44 12.05
CA PRO A 56 -12.05 12.80 13.10
C PRO A 56 -11.89 14.32 13.18
N PRO A 57 -11.72 14.88 14.39
CA PRO A 57 -11.58 16.33 14.58
C PRO A 57 -10.39 16.90 13.82
N LEU A 58 -9.36 16.08 13.68
CA LEU A 58 -8.14 16.38 12.94
C LEU A 58 -7.75 15.19 12.05
N MET A 59 -7.32 15.49 10.84
CA MET A 59 -6.81 14.50 9.90
C MET A 59 -5.34 14.76 9.62
N GLY A 60 -4.52 13.71 9.68
CA GLY A 60 -3.10 13.77 9.33
C GLY A 60 -2.71 12.78 8.24
N ILE A 61 -1.48 12.88 7.77
CA ILE A 61 -0.89 11.96 6.79
C ILE A 61 0.50 11.50 7.25
N PHE A 62 0.98 10.35 6.73
CA PHE A 62 2.37 9.91 6.96
C PHE A 62 3.32 10.55 5.96
N VAL A 63 3.07 10.36 4.67
CA VAL A 63 3.95 10.84 3.57
C VAL A 63 3.21 11.73 2.57
N GLY A 64 1.92 11.53 2.39
CA GLY A 64 1.08 12.29 1.47
C GLY A 64 -0.11 11.48 1.00
N HIS A 65 -1.19 12.17 0.61
CA HIS A 65 -2.42 11.54 0.17
C HIS A 65 -3.13 12.46 -0.85
N PRO A 66 -3.52 11.96 -2.03
CA PRO A 66 -4.09 12.81 -3.09
C PRO A 66 -5.45 13.43 -2.71
N GLU A 67 -6.23 12.75 -1.87
CA GLU A 67 -7.52 13.27 -1.38
C GLU A 67 -7.37 14.17 -0.12
N LEU A 68 -6.15 14.35 0.40
CA LEU A 68 -5.83 15.11 1.61
C LEU A 68 -4.74 16.14 1.30
N LEU A 69 -4.99 17.00 0.32
CA LEU A 69 -4.06 18.06 -0.07
C LEU A 69 -3.94 19.11 1.04
N GLY A 70 -2.72 19.55 1.32
CA GLY A 70 -2.46 20.56 2.36
C GLY A 70 -2.57 20.05 3.80
N VAL A 71 -2.94 18.78 4.02
CA VAL A 71 -3.07 18.22 5.36
C VAL A 71 -1.72 18.02 6.01
N LYS A 72 -1.62 18.40 7.27
CA LYS A 72 -0.43 18.33 8.13
C LYS A 72 0.01 16.86 8.33
N LYS A 73 1.33 16.60 8.37
CA LYS A 73 1.83 15.28 8.73
C LYS A 73 1.56 14.99 10.21
N TYR A 74 1.21 13.74 10.57
CA TYR A 74 1.06 13.31 11.96
C TYR A 74 2.29 13.59 12.83
N SER A 75 3.49 13.51 12.27
CA SER A 75 4.74 13.84 12.97
C SER A 75 4.88 15.32 13.39
N LYS A 76 4.02 16.18 12.84
CA LYS A 76 3.96 17.63 13.17
C LYS A 76 2.83 17.98 14.13
N PHE A 77 2.01 17.01 14.54
CA PHE A 77 0.94 17.24 15.50
C PHE A 77 1.48 17.35 16.92
N SER A 78 0.87 18.24 17.72
CA SER A 78 1.14 18.34 19.15
C SER A 78 0.71 17.06 19.89
N ASN A 79 1.14 16.89 21.11
CA ASN A 79 0.71 15.76 21.95
C ASN A 79 -0.81 15.81 22.20
N GLN A 80 -1.36 17.02 22.40
CA GLN A 80 -2.80 17.20 22.62
C GLN A 80 -3.61 16.83 21.38
N GLU A 81 -3.24 17.29 20.19
CA GLU A 81 -3.86 16.91 18.91
C GLU A 81 -3.84 15.39 18.72
N MET A 82 -2.72 14.74 19.05
CA MET A 82 -2.61 13.27 18.93
C MET A 82 -3.48 12.52 19.93
N ILE A 83 -3.60 13.01 21.16
CA ILE A 83 -4.46 12.43 22.19
C ILE A 83 -5.95 12.58 21.81
N GLU A 84 -6.33 13.73 21.27
CA GLU A 84 -7.69 13.98 20.82
C GLU A 84 -8.11 13.01 19.70
N ILE A 85 -7.26 12.83 18.67
CA ILE A 85 -7.49 11.86 17.60
C ILE A 85 -7.57 10.44 18.18
N PHE A 86 -6.63 10.07 19.04
CA PHE A 86 -6.61 8.75 19.67
C PHE A 86 -7.89 8.44 20.44
N ASN A 87 -8.35 9.36 21.29
CA ASN A 87 -9.59 9.23 22.05
C ASN A 87 -10.81 9.11 21.14
N TYR A 88 -10.85 9.90 20.06
CA TYR A 88 -11.90 9.82 19.06
C TYR A 88 -11.97 8.41 18.43
N TYR A 89 -10.84 7.88 17.94
CA TYR A 89 -10.79 6.53 17.37
C TYR A 89 -11.15 5.44 18.38
N LEU A 90 -10.73 5.60 19.64
CA LEU A 90 -11.07 4.67 20.71
C LEU A 90 -12.59 4.58 20.91
N LEU A 91 -13.27 5.73 21.04
CA LEU A 91 -14.70 5.81 21.23
C LEU A 91 -15.48 5.27 20.02
N GLN A 92 -15.10 5.67 18.80
CA GLN A 92 -15.80 5.20 17.60
C GLN A 92 -15.59 3.70 17.36
N THR A 93 -14.42 3.17 17.71
CA THR A 93 -14.16 1.72 17.62
C THR A 93 -15.03 0.95 18.62
N SER A 94 -15.20 1.45 19.85
CA SER A 94 -16.11 0.85 20.83
C SER A 94 -17.55 0.78 20.30
N ARG A 95 -18.07 1.90 19.74
CA ARG A 95 -19.40 1.94 19.13
C ARG A 95 -19.56 0.96 17.96
N ALA A 96 -18.51 0.83 17.14
CA ALA A 96 -18.51 -0.11 16.02
C ALA A 96 -18.54 -1.56 16.52
N ILE A 97 -17.79 -1.90 17.57
CA ILE A 97 -17.78 -3.23 18.20
C ILE A 97 -19.16 -3.59 18.75
N GLU A 98 -19.80 -2.69 19.47
CA GLU A 98 -21.14 -2.91 20.04
C GLU A 98 -22.20 -3.19 18.97
N LYS A 99 -22.12 -2.47 17.83
CA LYS A 99 -23.07 -2.63 16.71
C LYS A 99 -22.77 -3.83 15.79
N PHE A 100 -21.51 -4.16 15.58
CA PHE A 100 -21.10 -5.20 14.64
C PHE A 100 -20.82 -6.53 15.29
N LYS A 101 -20.40 -6.53 16.57
CA LYS A 101 -20.02 -7.71 17.37
C LYS A 101 -18.98 -8.57 16.65
N PRO A 102 -17.77 -8.02 16.39
CA PRO A 102 -16.73 -8.73 15.65
C PRO A 102 -16.11 -9.87 16.46
N ASP A 103 -15.68 -10.93 15.77
CA ASP A 103 -14.88 -12.03 16.32
C ASP A 103 -13.39 -11.69 16.37
N LEU A 104 -12.93 -10.72 15.54
CA LEU A 104 -11.54 -10.32 15.40
C LEU A 104 -11.43 -8.83 15.06
N ILE A 105 -10.43 -8.16 15.61
CA ILE A 105 -10.04 -6.80 15.23
C ILE A 105 -8.75 -6.86 14.39
N HIS A 106 -8.72 -6.17 13.26
CA HIS A 106 -7.53 -6.05 12.42
C HIS A 106 -7.11 -4.58 12.30
N ALA A 107 -6.04 -4.19 12.99
CA ALA A 107 -5.49 -2.84 12.93
C ALA A 107 -4.53 -2.70 11.74
N PHE A 108 -4.80 -1.71 10.90
CA PHE A 108 -3.96 -1.32 9.78
C PHE A 108 -3.11 -0.11 10.14
N HIS A 109 -1.85 -0.15 9.74
CA HIS A 109 -0.81 0.81 10.09
C HIS A 109 -0.34 0.76 11.55
N THR A 110 0.96 0.89 11.69
CA THR A 110 1.69 0.82 12.95
C THR A 110 1.88 2.23 13.52
N ALA A 111 0.77 2.90 13.88
CA ALA A 111 0.80 4.16 14.59
C ALA A 111 0.01 4.02 15.90
N PHE A 112 -1.05 4.76 16.09
CA PHE A 112 -1.90 4.65 17.29
C PHE A 112 -2.97 3.54 17.18
N LEU A 113 -3.35 3.07 15.98
CA LEU A 113 -4.40 2.05 15.81
C LEU A 113 -4.09 0.70 16.48
N PRO A 114 -2.85 0.20 16.52
CA PRO A 114 -2.53 -0.99 17.32
C PRO A 114 -2.87 -0.84 18.80
N GLN A 115 -2.71 0.37 19.37
CA GLN A 115 -3.06 0.65 20.75
C GLN A 115 -4.58 0.71 20.96
N VAL A 116 -5.32 1.32 20.01
CA VAL A 116 -6.79 1.28 20.00
C VAL A 116 -7.26 -0.18 19.95
N ALA A 117 -6.75 -0.98 19.01
CA ALA A 117 -7.10 -2.40 18.91
C ALA A 117 -6.79 -3.19 20.18
N ARG A 118 -5.62 -2.96 20.79
CA ARG A 118 -5.23 -3.61 22.04
C ARG A 118 -6.17 -3.29 23.21
N ILE A 119 -6.53 -2.01 23.39
CA ILE A 119 -7.45 -1.60 24.46
C ILE A 119 -8.82 -2.24 24.24
N MET A 120 -9.35 -2.18 23.02
CA MET A 120 -10.64 -2.77 22.67
C MET A 120 -10.62 -4.30 22.80
N ALA A 121 -9.58 -4.95 22.28
CA ALA A 121 -9.39 -6.41 22.39
C ALA A 121 -9.42 -6.89 23.83
N ASN A 122 -8.82 -6.12 24.71
CA ASN A 122 -8.75 -6.43 26.13
C ASN A 122 -10.10 -6.22 26.84
N PHE A 123 -10.79 -5.12 26.52
CA PHE A 123 -12.06 -4.75 27.11
C PHE A 123 -13.19 -5.69 26.67
N TYR A 124 -13.26 -5.99 25.36
CA TYR A 124 -14.30 -6.85 24.79
C TYR A 124 -13.88 -8.33 24.67
N LYS A 125 -12.65 -8.68 25.07
CA LYS A 125 -12.08 -10.03 24.99
C LYS A 125 -12.07 -10.61 23.58
N ILE A 126 -11.83 -9.75 22.59
CA ILE A 126 -11.73 -10.07 21.16
C ILE A 126 -10.25 -10.12 20.79
N PRO A 127 -9.76 -11.15 20.08
CA PRO A 127 -8.39 -11.18 19.57
C PRO A 127 -8.14 -10.07 18.54
N PHE A 128 -6.87 -9.65 18.38
CA PHE A 128 -6.51 -8.69 17.35
C PHE A 128 -5.22 -9.05 16.64
N ILE A 129 -5.07 -8.55 15.41
CA ILE A 129 -3.87 -8.61 14.59
C ILE A 129 -3.49 -7.21 14.08
N ILE A 130 -2.24 -7.08 13.64
CA ILE A 130 -1.69 -5.81 13.14
C ILE A 130 -1.13 -6.05 11.72
N THR A 131 -1.39 -5.12 10.79
CA THR A 131 -0.70 -5.06 9.50
C THR A 131 0.10 -3.77 9.36
N THR A 132 1.40 -3.90 9.06
CA THR A 132 2.29 -2.79 8.72
C THR A 132 2.49 -2.70 7.20
N HIS A 133 2.55 -1.47 6.68
CA HIS A 133 2.67 -1.17 5.25
C HIS A 133 3.99 -0.52 4.86
N GLY A 134 4.82 -0.12 5.85
CA GLY A 134 6.11 0.52 5.66
C GLY A 134 6.05 2.06 5.74
N SER A 135 5.05 2.73 5.20
CA SER A 135 4.88 4.19 5.36
C SER A 135 4.67 4.60 6.83
N ASP A 136 4.01 3.74 7.58
CA ASP A 136 3.83 3.82 9.03
C ASP A 136 5.16 3.66 9.80
N LEU A 137 6.07 2.81 9.31
CA LEU A 137 7.41 2.67 9.90
C LEU A 137 8.28 3.90 9.59
N TYR A 138 8.13 4.51 8.42
CA TYR A 138 8.76 5.80 8.12
C TYR A 138 8.26 6.89 9.08
N TYR A 139 6.94 6.97 9.28
CA TYR A 139 6.36 7.89 10.27
C TYR A 139 6.96 7.66 11.66
N LEU A 140 7.01 6.42 12.14
CA LEU A 140 7.56 6.10 13.46
C LEU A 140 9.09 6.31 13.56
N LYS A 141 9.81 6.38 12.44
CA LYS A 141 11.20 6.82 12.43
C LYS A 141 11.33 8.32 12.69
N GLU A 142 10.41 9.12 12.17
CA GLU A 142 10.35 10.58 12.37
C GLU A 142 9.75 10.94 13.74
N ASP A 143 8.76 10.17 14.23
CA ASP A 143 8.01 10.42 15.45
C ASP A 143 7.96 9.17 16.33
N SER A 144 8.66 9.22 17.44
CA SER A 144 8.82 8.07 18.34
C SER A 144 7.70 7.92 19.38
N ARG A 145 6.76 8.86 19.49
CA ARG A 145 5.73 8.91 20.55
C ARG A 145 4.96 7.60 20.72
N TRP A 146 4.69 6.89 19.63
CA TRP A 146 3.93 5.64 19.62
C TRP A 146 4.78 4.36 19.71
N ARG A 147 6.12 4.45 19.67
CA ARG A 147 6.96 3.23 19.57
C ARG A 147 6.78 2.27 20.73
N LEU A 148 6.76 2.76 21.96
CA LEU A 148 6.59 1.90 23.14
C LEU A 148 5.21 1.25 23.17
N SER A 149 4.14 2.01 22.90
CA SER A 149 2.79 1.47 22.89
C SER A 149 2.52 0.52 21.72
N VAL A 150 3.17 0.75 20.55
CA VAL A 150 3.14 -0.20 19.43
C VAL A 150 3.88 -1.50 19.82
N ARG A 151 5.06 -1.39 20.43
CA ARG A 151 5.81 -2.56 20.94
C ARG A 151 4.96 -3.41 21.88
N ASP A 152 4.32 -2.77 22.85
CA ASP A 152 3.46 -3.44 23.82
C ASP A 152 2.20 -4.05 23.17
N SER A 153 1.58 -3.34 22.22
CA SER A 153 0.48 -3.88 21.42
C SER A 153 0.91 -5.09 20.59
N SER A 154 2.13 -5.05 20.03
CA SER A 154 2.72 -6.14 19.24
C SER A 154 2.94 -7.41 20.06
N LEU A 155 3.35 -7.28 21.31
CA LEU A 155 3.49 -8.42 22.24
C LEU A 155 2.15 -9.13 22.49
N ARG A 156 1.03 -8.41 22.44
CA ARG A 156 -0.31 -8.93 22.72
C ARG A 156 -1.10 -9.32 21.46
N ALA A 157 -0.77 -8.79 20.32
CA ALA A 157 -1.37 -9.18 19.06
C ALA A 157 -1.18 -10.69 18.79
N LYS A 158 -2.19 -11.35 18.24
CA LYS A 158 -2.09 -12.75 17.83
C LYS A 158 -1.07 -12.90 16.70
N TRP A 159 -1.15 -12.04 15.71
CA TRP A 159 -0.24 -12.00 14.57
C TRP A 159 0.07 -10.55 14.18
N ILE A 160 1.25 -10.41 13.55
CA ILE A 160 1.67 -9.19 12.89
C ILE A 160 1.93 -9.57 11.43
N THR A 161 1.40 -8.80 10.48
CA THR A 161 1.66 -9.03 9.05
C THR A 161 2.38 -7.83 8.46
N ALA A 162 3.31 -8.10 7.55
CA ALA A 162 4.03 -7.12 6.78
C ALA A 162 3.88 -7.41 5.28
N ASN A 163 3.83 -6.39 4.46
CA ASN A 163 3.60 -6.52 3.01
C ASN A 163 4.81 -7.04 2.23
N SER A 164 6.01 -7.07 2.83
CA SER A 164 7.24 -7.61 2.24
C SER A 164 8.20 -8.11 3.30
N ASN A 165 9.20 -8.89 2.89
CA ASN A 165 10.27 -9.32 3.79
C ASN A 165 11.09 -8.12 4.29
N PHE A 166 11.31 -7.10 3.46
CA PHE A 166 11.96 -5.86 3.86
C PHE A 166 11.17 -5.17 4.99
N THR A 167 9.87 -4.95 4.82
CA THR A 167 9.00 -4.34 5.84
C THR A 167 8.97 -5.18 7.11
N ARG A 168 8.94 -6.53 6.97
CA ARG A 168 9.01 -7.45 8.11
C ARG A 168 10.31 -7.28 8.90
N GLN A 169 11.45 -7.29 8.22
CA GLN A 169 12.76 -7.12 8.88
C GLN A 169 12.87 -5.76 9.55
N TRP A 170 12.42 -4.70 8.88
CA TRP A 170 12.41 -3.36 9.44
C TRP A 170 11.52 -3.25 10.68
N TYR A 171 10.34 -3.88 10.65
CA TYR A 171 9.47 -3.97 11.82
C TYR A 171 10.16 -4.67 13.00
N LEU A 172 10.80 -5.80 12.76
CA LEU A 172 11.54 -6.55 13.77
C LEU A 172 12.76 -5.81 14.33
N GLN A 173 13.45 -5.03 13.50
CA GLN A 173 14.53 -4.14 13.94
C GLN A 173 14.02 -3.03 14.86
N MET A 174 12.85 -2.46 14.56
CA MET A 174 12.27 -1.35 15.34
C MET A 174 11.63 -1.82 16.65
N PHE A 175 10.97 -2.97 16.66
CA PHE A 175 10.15 -3.42 17.79
C PHE A 175 10.64 -4.68 18.50
N GLY A 176 11.67 -5.34 18.00
CA GLY A 176 12.30 -6.49 18.62
C GLY A 176 12.17 -7.79 17.84
N ARG A 177 13.28 -8.56 17.79
CA ARG A 177 13.37 -9.83 17.07
C ARG A 177 12.57 -10.97 17.72
N ASP A 178 12.25 -10.87 19.00
CA ASP A 178 11.39 -11.78 19.73
C ASP A 178 9.98 -11.89 19.14
N LEU A 179 9.53 -10.87 18.41
CA LEU A 179 8.28 -10.88 17.65
C LEU A 179 8.31 -11.75 16.38
N SER A 180 9.47 -12.30 16.00
CA SER A 180 9.65 -13.02 14.72
C SER A 180 8.72 -14.22 14.55
N LYS A 181 8.44 -14.96 15.65
CA LYS A 181 7.55 -16.13 15.66
C LYS A 181 6.09 -15.80 15.34
N LYS A 182 5.64 -14.57 15.59
CA LYS A 182 4.27 -14.10 15.28
C LYS A 182 4.20 -13.09 14.13
N THR A 183 5.31 -12.73 13.49
CA THR A 183 5.34 -11.83 12.35
C THR A 183 5.42 -12.61 11.05
N ARG A 184 4.49 -12.38 10.13
CA ARG A 184 4.37 -13.05 8.84
C ARG A 184 4.47 -12.06 7.68
N THR A 185 5.10 -12.47 6.58
CA THR A 185 5.05 -11.71 5.33
C THR A 185 3.84 -12.18 4.53
N ILE A 186 2.86 -11.29 4.34
CA ILE A 186 1.72 -11.50 3.46
C ILE A 186 1.63 -10.26 2.55
N PRO A 187 2.09 -10.35 1.30
CA PRO A 187 2.10 -9.22 0.37
C PRO A 187 0.68 -8.84 -0.07
N ALA A 188 0.58 -7.73 -0.79
CA ALA A 188 -0.63 -7.42 -1.53
C ALA A 188 -0.78 -8.37 -2.72
N GLY A 189 -2.01 -8.52 -3.18
CA GLY A 189 -2.33 -9.17 -4.44
C GLY A 189 -2.59 -8.18 -5.57
N VAL A 190 -2.68 -8.71 -6.79
CA VAL A 190 -3.20 -8.02 -7.96
C VAL A 190 -4.37 -8.81 -8.54
N ASN A 191 -5.22 -8.13 -9.29
CA ASN A 191 -6.22 -8.78 -10.11
C ASN A 191 -5.50 -9.32 -11.37
N ASN A 192 -5.68 -10.61 -11.66
CA ASN A 192 -5.08 -11.28 -12.82
C ASN A 192 -6.09 -11.54 -13.96
N MET A 193 -7.26 -10.96 -13.88
CA MET A 193 -8.26 -11.00 -14.94
C MET A 193 -7.99 -9.85 -15.92
N ILE A 194 -7.00 -10.02 -16.79
CA ILE A 194 -6.60 -9.06 -17.79
C ILE A 194 -7.10 -9.53 -19.16
N ASP A 195 -7.77 -8.65 -19.87
CA ASP A 195 -8.16 -8.88 -21.26
C ASP A 195 -7.00 -8.49 -22.19
N PHE A 196 -6.17 -9.47 -22.52
CA PHE A 196 -5.04 -9.29 -23.42
C PHE A 196 -5.45 -9.08 -24.90
N GLY A 197 -6.72 -9.31 -25.26
CA GLY A 197 -7.27 -9.06 -26.60
C GLY A 197 -7.82 -7.65 -26.77
N LYS A 198 -7.86 -6.84 -25.71
CA LYS A 198 -8.37 -5.48 -25.75
C LYS A 198 -7.58 -4.59 -26.70
N ASN A 199 -8.26 -3.92 -27.62
CA ASN A 199 -7.64 -2.93 -28.49
C ASN A 199 -7.33 -1.63 -27.73
N VAL A 200 -6.05 -1.29 -27.64
CA VAL A 200 -5.54 -0.11 -26.93
C VAL A 200 -4.90 0.92 -27.86
N SER A 201 -5.06 0.77 -29.18
CA SER A 201 -4.51 1.68 -30.21
C SER A 201 -5.03 3.12 -30.11
N TRP A 202 -6.11 3.33 -29.37
CA TRP A 202 -6.63 4.66 -29.10
C TRP A 202 -5.60 5.57 -28.39
N ILE A 203 -4.68 4.97 -27.62
CA ILE A 203 -3.62 5.70 -26.90
C ILE A 203 -2.70 6.36 -27.90
N ASP A 204 -2.15 5.59 -28.87
CA ASP A 204 -1.21 6.11 -29.87
C ASP A 204 -1.85 7.22 -30.71
N LYS A 205 -3.12 7.03 -31.11
CA LYS A 205 -3.90 8.00 -31.88
C LYS A 205 -4.16 9.29 -31.09
N LYS A 206 -4.57 9.18 -29.81
CA LYS A 206 -4.93 10.31 -28.96
C LYS A 206 -3.72 11.20 -28.64
N TYR A 207 -2.56 10.57 -28.41
CA TYR A 207 -1.35 11.30 -27.98
C TYR A 207 -0.35 11.52 -29.12
N HIS A 208 -0.66 11.08 -30.36
CA HIS A 208 0.16 11.25 -31.55
C HIS A 208 1.59 10.73 -31.34
N PHE A 209 1.73 9.52 -30.79
CA PHE A 209 3.02 8.91 -30.54
C PHE A 209 3.77 8.63 -31.85
N LYS A 210 5.09 8.86 -31.82
CA LYS A 210 5.99 8.74 -32.99
C LYS A 210 6.78 7.44 -32.99
N TYR A 211 7.00 6.86 -31.82
CA TYR A 211 7.74 5.62 -31.67
C TYR A 211 6.79 4.44 -31.44
N ASP A 212 7.14 3.30 -32.03
CA ASP A 212 6.35 2.06 -31.90
C ASP A 212 6.38 1.50 -30.49
N HIS A 213 7.47 1.77 -29.75
CA HIS A 213 7.64 1.29 -28.38
C HIS A 213 7.28 2.33 -27.34
N MET A 214 6.73 1.85 -26.20
CA MET A 214 6.35 2.67 -25.06
C MET A 214 6.97 2.18 -23.75
N VAL A 215 7.61 3.09 -23.04
CA VAL A 215 8.10 2.92 -21.66
C VAL A 215 7.16 3.64 -20.71
N LEU A 216 6.57 2.91 -19.76
CA LEU A 216 5.58 3.44 -18.82
C LEU A 216 6.17 3.64 -17.44
N PHE A 217 5.82 4.75 -16.80
CA PHE A 217 5.89 4.99 -15.36
C PHE A 217 4.50 5.34 -14.83
N THR A 218 4.13 4.78 -13.68
CA THR A 218 2.91 5.17 -12.97
C THR A 218 3.20 5.45 -11.51
N GLY A 219 2.66 6.51 -10.97
CA GLY A 219 2.81 6.82 -9.55
C GLY A 219 2.82 8.30 -9.22
N ARG A 220 2.83 8.59 -7.91
CA ARG A 220 2.89 9.97 -7.43
C ARG A 220 4.24 10.62 -7.77
N LEU A 221 4.21 11.83 -8.29
CA LEU A 221 5.41 12.59 -8.65
C LEU A 221 6.03 13.25 -7.41
N THR A 222 6.84 12.46 -6.71
CA THR A 222 7.63 12.91 -5.55
C THR A 222 9.11 12.60 -5.78
N GLN A 223 10.00 13.33 -5.14
CA GLN A 223 11.44 13.10 -5.20
C GLN A 223 11.81 11.62 -4.94
N HIS A 224 11.08 10.95 -4.01
CA HIS A 224 11.31 9.55 -3.67
C HIS A 224 11.09 8.59 -4.84
N LYS A 225 10.26 8.94 -5.80
CA LYS A 225 9.95 8.10 -6.98
C LYS A 225 11.02 8.17 -8.07
N GLY A 226 11.91 9.17 -8.01
CA GLY A 226 13.09 9.26 -8.86
C GLY A 226 12.80 9.40 -10.36
N VAL A 227 11.64 9.93 -10.74
CA VAL A 227 11.20 10.10 -12.15
C VAL A 227 12.20 10.92 -12.95
N GLU A 228 12.93 11.84 -12.31
CA GLU A 228 14.00 12.60 -12.93
C GLU A 228 15.07 11.71 -13.62
N TYR A 229 15.35 10.52 -13.06
CA TYR A 229 16.34 9.61 -13.64
C TYR A 229 15.82 8.92 -14.90
N LEU A 230 14.51 8.68 -15.01
CA LEU A 230 13.88 8.22 -16.24
C LEU A 230 13.88 9.31 -17.30
N ILE A 231 13.53 10.56 -16.94
CA ILE A 231 13.60 11.72 -17.87
C ILE A 231 15.04 11.93 -18.37
N LYS A 232 16.04 11.87 -17.48
CA LYS A 232 17.46 11.96 -17.89
C LYS A 232 17.88 10.82 -18.82
N ALA A 233 17.34 9.61 -18.61
CA ALA A 233 17.59 8.44 -19.46
C ALA A 233 16.95 8.57 -20.86
N ALA A 234 15.83 9.29 -20.97
CA ALA A 234 15.05 9.48 -22.20
C ALA A 234 15.88 10.01 -23.38
N ARG A 235 16.94 10.77 -23.10
CA ARG A 235 17.89 11.29 -24.12
C ARG A 235 18.55 10.18 -24.95
N GLN A 236 18.62 8.97 -24.44
CA GLN A 236 19.27 7.80 -25.05
C GLN A 236 18.29 6.70 -25.42
N ILE A 237 16.99 6.95 -25.29
CA ILE A 237 15.93 5.95 -25.51
C ILE A 237 15.09 6.37 -26.72
N LYS A 238 14.98 5.47 -27.71
CA LYS A 238 14.11 5.65 -28.90
C LYS A 238 12.77 4.94 -28.65
N ALA A 239 11.97 5.50 -27.75
CA ALA A 239 10.62 5.03 -27.39
C ALA A 239 9.83 6.20 -26.80
N GLU A 240 8.51 6.11 -26.79
CA GLU A 240 7.65 7.02 -26.03
C GLU A 240 7.78 6.74 -24.53
N ILE A 241 8.03 7.77 -23.76
CA ILE A 241 8.13 7.67 -22.30
C ILE A 241 6.89 8.33 -21.72
N VAL A 242 5.97 7.50 -21.21
CA VAL A 242 4.70 7.94 -20.69
C VAL A 242 4.75 7.92 -19.16
N ILE A 243 4.46 9.07 -18.56
CA ILE A 243 4.45 9.29 -17.12
C ILE A 243 3.02 9.57 -16.68
N LEU A 244 2.40 8.60 -15.98
CA LEU A 244 1.07 8.73 -15.41
C LEU A 244 1.17 9.02 -13.92
N GLY A 245 0.66 10.16 -13.52
CA GLY A 245 0.62 10.60 -12.14
C GLY A 245 0.74 12.10 -11.97
N ASP A 246 0.58 12.53 -10.72
CA ASP A 246 0.74 13.92 -10.34
C ASP A 246 1.44 14.03 -8.97
N GLY A 247 1.92 15.22 -8.63
CA GLY A 247 2.57 15.45 -7.35
C GLY A 247 3.46 16.69 -7.34
N PRO A 248 4.08 16.98 -6.17
CA PRO A 248 4.85 18.21 -5.96
C PRO A 248 6.03 18.39 -6.91
N GLU A 249 6.58 17.32 -7.48
CA GLU A 249 7.72 17.40 -8.41
C GLU A 249 7.33 17.72 -9.86
N ARG A 250 6.03 17.82 -10.19
CA ARG A 250 5.56 17.99 -11.57
C ARG A 250 6.25 19.14 -12.28
N LYS A 251 6.24 20.34 -11.74
CA LYS A 251 6.86 21.54 -12.34
C LYS A 251 8.37 21.35 -12.57
N TYR A 252 9.07 20.74 -11.61
CA TYR A 252 10.49 20.44 -11.74
C TYR A 252 10.75 19.44 -12.88
N LEU A 253 9.95 18.38 -12.98
CA LEU A 253 10.10 17.36 -14.03
C LEU A 253 9.80 17.94 -15.43
N GLU A 254 8.78 18.79 -15.57
CA GLU A 254 8.49 19.54 -16.79
C GLU A 254 9.65 20.47 -17.19
N SER A 255 10.28 21.14 -16.23
CA SER A 255 11.48 21.95 -16.48
C SER A 255 12.67 21.14 -17.01
N LEU A 256 12.82 19.88 -16.55
CA LEU A 256 13.85 18.97 -17.07
C LEU A 256 13.57 18.54 -18.52
N ILE A 257 12.30 18.24 -18.84
CA ILE A 257 11.88 17.87 -20.21
C ILE A 257 12.22 19.02 -21.16
N ASN A 258 11.87 20.25 -20.81
CA ASN A 258 12.15 21.45 -21.58
C ASN A 258 13.67 21.71 -21.71
N LYS A 259 14.41 21.61 -20.59
CA LYS A 259 15.87 21.78 -20.56
C LYS A 259 16.58 20.84 -21.54
N TYR A 260 16.15 19.58 -21.60
CA TYR A 260 16.74 18.58 -22.48
C TYR A 260 16.09 18.51 -23.87
N LYS A 261 15.11 19.37 -24.16
CA LYS A 261 14.35 19.41 -25.43
C LYS A 261 13.81 18.03 -25.83
N LEU A 262 13.24 17.30 -24.85
CA LEU A 262 12.72 15.96 -25.07
C LEU A 262 11.34 16.02 -25.74
N THR A 263 11.20 15.38 -26.90
CA THR A 263 9.93 15.29 -27.64
C THR A 263 9.22 13.96 -27.45
N ASN A 264 9.90 12.99 -26.81
CA ASN A 264 9.41 11.64 -26.56
C ASN A 264 9.01 11.38 -25.11
N VAL A 265 8.83 12.42 -24.29
CA VAL A 265 8.40 12.30 -22.88
C VAL A 265 7.07 13.00 -22.69
N HIS A 266 6.08 12.25 -22.20
CA HIS A 266 4.69 12.69 -22.07
C HIS A 266 4.24 12.58 -20.60
N MET A 267 3.97 13.72 -19.94
CA MET A 267 3.42 13.77 -18.60
C MET A 267 1.90 13.95 -18.67
N LEU A 268 1.15 12.85 -18.66
CA LEU A 268 -0.28 12.83 -18.95
C LEU A 268 -1.17 13.10 -17.72
N GLY A 269 -0.57 13.30 -16.53
CA GLY A 269 -1.33 13.59 -15.33
C GLY A 269 -1.87 12.35 -14.61
N TYR A 270 -2.82 12.56 -13.71
CA TYR A 270 -3.40 11.50 -12.88
C TYR A 270 -4.55 10.78 -13.61
N PHE A 271 -4.46 9.47 -13.69
CA PHE A 271 -5.51 8.60 -14.22
C PHE A 271 -6.21 7.86 -13.07
N SER A 272 -7.55 7.92 -13.08
CA SER A 272 -8.35 7.20 -12.11
C SER A 272 -8.46 5.71 -12.46
N GLN A 273 -8.23 4.82 -11.49
CA GLN A 273 -8.49 3.38 -11.67
C GLN A 273 -9.97 3.04 -11.97
N LYS A 274 -10.89 3.98 -11.77
CA LYS A 274 -12.32 3.74 -11.99
C LYS A 274 -12.71 3.52 -13.45
N LEU A 275 -11.97 4.12 -14.38
CA LEU A 275 -12.30 4.07 -15.81
C LEU A 275 -11.60 2.93 -16.58
N GLY A 276 -10.73 2.17 -15.91
CA GLY A 276 -9.94 1.10 -16.57
C GLY A 276 -8.87 1.60 -17.54
N GLU A 277 -8.77 2.91 -17.76
CA GLU A 277 -7.81 3.50 -18.71
C GLU A 277 -6.35 3.23 -18.32
N ILE A 278 -6.06 3.13 -17.01
CA ILE A 278 -4.71 2.85 -16.54
C ILE A 278 -4.26 1.42 -16.94
N ASP A 279 -5.19 0.46 -16.99
CA ASP A 279 -4.90 -0.90 -17.44
C ASP A 279 -4.58 -0.90 -18.95
N ASP A 280 -5.20 -0.02 -19.74
CA ASP A 280 -4.91 0.14 -21.17
C ASP A 280 -3.46 0.63 -21.40
N PHE A 281 -2.98 1.55 -20.55
CA PHE A 281 -1.58 1.98 -20.63
C PHE A 281 -0.61 0.87 -20.23
N TYR A 282 -0.94 0.03 -19.25
CA TYR A 282 -0.11 -1.14 -18.95
C TYR A 282 -0.12 -2.15 -20.10
N LEU A 283 -1.27 -2.42 -20.73
CA LEU A 283 -1.39 -3.30 -21.89
C LEU A 283 -0.62 -2.79 -23.10
N ARG A 284 -0.62 -1.45 -23.33
CA ARG A 284 0.12 -0.83 -24.44
C ARG A 284 1.63 -0.79 -24.19
N SER A 285 2.07 -0.85 -22.93
CA SER A 285 3.48 -0.63 -22.63
C SER A 285 4.36 -1.84 -22.89
N ASP A 286 5.50 -1.62 -23.53
CA ASP A 286 6.54 -2.61 -23.77
C ASP A 286 7.44 -2.82 -22.56
N ILE A 287 7.67 -1.77 -21.77
CA ILE A 287 8.57 -1.78 -20.62
C ILE A 287 7.98 -0.88 -19.52
N TYR A 288 8.03 -1.33 -18.28
CA TYR A 288 7.69 -0.51 -17.12
C TYR A 288 8.95 -0.12 -16.33
N VAL A 289 9.10 1.16 -15.99
CA VAL A 289 10.24 1.64 -15.22
C VAL A 289 9.81 2.26 -13.90
N ALA A 290 10.34 1.75 -12.77
CA ALA A 290 10.14 2.33 -11.44
C ALA A 290 11.49 2.72 -10.80
N PRO A 291 12.00 3.94 -11.06
CA PRO A 291 13.35 4.37 -10.69
C PRO A 291 13.45 4.92 -9.24
N SER A 292 12.64 4.40 -8.33
CA SER A 292 12.53 4.89 -6.95
C SER A 292 13.88 5.01 -6.25
N VAL A 293 14.13 6.14 -5.58
CA VAL A 293 15.39 6.39 -4.84
C VAL A 293 15.28 6.04 -3.36
N TRP A 294 14.10 5.74 -2.88
CA TRP A 294 13.84 5.32 -1.52
C TRP A 294 13.55 3.81 -1.39
N ASN A 295 13.46 3.31 -0.16
CA ASN A 295 13.12 1.92 0.08
C ASN A 295 11.62 1.69 -0.09
N GLU A 296 11.20 1.27 -1.27
CA GLU A 296 9.80 0.89 -1.52
C GLU A 296 9.38 -0.26 -0.59
N PRO A 297 8.30 -0.13 0.17
CA PRO A 297 7.86 -1.21 1.04
C PRO A 297 7.47 -2.49 0.29
N LEU A 298 6.80 -2.34 -0.87
CA LEU A 298 6.44 -3.44 -1.77
C LEU A 298 6.52 -3.03 -3.24
N GLY A 299 5.79 -1.96 -3.66
CA GLY A 299 5.68 -1.51 -5.05
C GLY A 299 4.51 -2.14 -5.78
N LEU A 300 3.27 -1.76 -5.43
CA LEU A 300 2.04 -2.28 -6.07
C LEU A 300 2.03 -2.05 -7.57
N VAL A 301 2.48 -0.89 -8.03
CA VAL A 301 2.57 -0.53 -9.45
C VAL A 301 3.48 -1.47 -10.25
N ILE A 302 4.49 -2.08 -9.60
CA ILE A 302 5.35 -3.09 -10.20
C ILE A 302 4.54 -4.38 -10.45
N LEU A 303 3.73 -4.80 -9.47
CA LEU A 303 2.84 -5.95 -9.63
C LEU A 303 1.77 -5.70 -10.71
N GLU A 304 1.27 -4.46 -10.79
CA GLU A 304 0.31 -4.03 -11.82
C GLU A 304 0.93 -4.11 -13.24
N ALA A 305 2.17 -3.67 -13.42
CA ALA A 305 2.87 -3.85 -14.70
C ALA A 305 3.11 -5.34 -15.03
N MET A 306 3.61 -6.10 -14.06
CA MET A 306 3.96 -7.52 -14.27
C MET A 306 2.74 -8.38 -14.61
N VAL A 307 1.55 -8.08 -14.07
CA VAL A 307 0.32 -8.84 -14.41
C VAL A 307 -0.17 -8.56 -15.85
N HIS A 308 0.26 -7.46 -16.46
CA HIS A 308 0.02 -7.12 -17.86
C HIS A 308 1.10 -7.65 -18.81
N LYS A 309 1.94 -8.59 -18.35
CA LYS A 309 3.08 -9.15 -19.09
C LYS A 309 4.14 -8.11 -19.46
N THR A 310 4.17 -6.98 -18.80
CA THR A 310 5.14 -5.92 -19.03
C THR A 310 6.41 -6.19 -18.22
N PRO A 311 7.59 -6.39 -18.85
CA PRO A 311 8.85 -6.53 -18.13
C PRO A 311 9.19 -5.24 -17.38
N VAL A 312 9.80 -5.37 -16.20
CA VAL A 312 10.00 -4.25 -15.30
C VAL A 312 11.49 -3.93 -15.11
N ILE A 313 11.84 -2.66 -15.11
CA ILE A 313 13.16 -2.15 -14.73
C ILE A 313 12.99 -1.33 -13.47
N VAL A 314 13.50 -1.81 -12.35
CA VAL A 314 13.24 -1.22 -11.05
C VAL A 314 14.51 -1.07 -10.22
N THR A 315 14.56 -0.06 -9.37
CA THR A 315 15.73 0.12 -8.50
C THR A 315 15.74 -0.91 -7.37
N ARG A 316 16.91 -1.48 -7.07
CA ARG A 316 17.14 -2.45 -5.98
C ARG A 316 17.05 -1.76 -4.61
N LYS A 317 15.83 -1.39 -4.18
CA LYS A 317 15.58 -0.67 -2.93
C LYS A 317 14.34 -1.22 -2.21
N GLY A 318 14.49 -1.49 -0.90
CA GLY A 318 13.36 -1.92 -0.07
C GLY A 318 12.82 -3.32 -0.40
N GLY A 319 11.51 -3.46 -0.47
CA GLY A 319 10.79 -4.72 -0.68
C GLY A 319 10.72 -5.20 -2.13
N VAL A 320 11.25 -4.44 -3.09
CA VAL A 320 11.16 -4.74 -4.53
C VAL A 320 11.73 -6.13 -4.88
N SER A 321 12.83 -6.53 -4.24
CA SER A 321 13.44 -7.87 -4.42
C SER A 321 12.54 -9.04 -3.95
N THR A 322 11.44 -8.76 -3.26
CA THR A 322 10.40 -9.76 -2.95
C THR A 322 9.59 -10.14 -4.20
N ILE A 323 9.48 -9.21 -5.14
CA ILE A 323 8.70 -9.32 -6.38
C ILE A 323 9.62 -9.65 -7.55
N VAL A 324 10.64 -8.82 -7.77
CA VAL A 324 11.50 -8.88 -8.95
C VAL A 324 12.75 -9.70 -8.67
N LYS A 325 13.02 -10.67 -9.55
CA LYS A 325 14.26 -11.44 -9.65
C LYS A 325 15.02 -10.95 -10.88
N ASP A 326 16.24 -10.46 -10.63
CA ASP A 326 17.11 -9.89 -11.66
C ASP A 326 17.33 -10.86 -12.82
N ASP A 327 17.36 -10.35 -14.03
CA ASP A 327 17.52 -11.06 -15.32
C ASP A 327 16.47 -12.16 -15.61
N MET A 328 15.48 -12.37 -14.70
CA MET A 328 14.47 -13.40 -14.89
C MET A 328 13.09 -12.82 -15.24
N ASN A 329 12.53 -11.96 -14.39
CA ASN A 329 11.21 -11.36 -14.55
C ASN A 329 11.24 -9.82 -14.53
N GLY A 330 12.44 -9.23 -14.64
CA GLY A 330 12.72 -7.81 -14.66
C GLY A 330 14.19 -7.56 -14.38
N PHE A 331 14.61 -6.30 -14.46
CA PHE A 331 15.95 -5.86 -14.08
C PHE A 331 15.94 -5.10 -12.77
N LEU A 332 16.90 -5.43 -11.91
CA LEU A 332 17.18 -4.71 -10.67
C LEU A 332 18.40 -3.79 -10.87
N VAL A 333 18.16 -2.49 -10.98
CA VAL A 333 19.19 -1.49 -11.22
C VAL A 333 19.57 -0.71 -9.96
N ARG A 334 20.78 -0.11 -9.93
CA ARG A 334 21.15 0.79 -8.83
C ARG A 334 20.34 2.10 -8.91
N PRO A 335 19.98 2.70 -7.76
CA PRO A 335 19.26 3.97 -7.74
C PRO A 335 20.11 5.12 -8.28
N LYS A 336 19.45 6.19 -8.72
CA LYS A 336 20.06 7.44 -9.20
C LYS A 336 20.97 7.25 -10.42
N SER A 337 20.72 6.26 -11.29
CA SER A 337 21.52 5.99 -12.47
C SER A 337 20.68 6.01 -13.76
N ALA A 338 20.61 7.17 -14.41
CA ALA A 338 19.93 7.33 -15.69
C ALA A 338 20.58 6.48 -16.79
N SER A 339 21.92 6.35 -16.80
CA SER A 339 22.66 5.58 -17.81
C SER A 339 22.31 4.09 -17.75
N ILE A 340 22.20 3.50 -16.56
CA ILE A 340 21.83 2.08 -16.44
C ILE A 340 20.34 1.87 -16.81
N ILE A 341 19.45 2.81 -16.48
CA ILE A 341 18.05 2.76 -16.92
C ILE A 341 18.00 2.75 -18.44
N ALA A 342 18.69 3.69 -19.11
CA ALA A 342 18.76 3.74 -20.56
C ALA A 342 19.35 2.48 -21.18
N GLN A 343 20.44 1.95 -20.62
CA GLN A 343 21.08 0.71 -21.06
C GLN A 343 20.11 -0.47 -21.01
N LYS A 344 19.39 -0.66 -19.88
CA LYS A 344 18.46 -1.79 -19.69
C LYS A 344 17.18 -1.63 -20.53
N VAL A 345 16.68 -0.41 -20.70
CA VAL A 345 15.57 -0.13 -21.63
C VAL A 345 16.00 -0.49 -23.06
N ASN A 346 17.13 0.03 -23.53
CA ASN A 346 17.61 -0.23 -24.88
C ASN A 346 17.96 -1.71 -25.13
N GLN A 347 18.39 -2.45 -24.09
CA GLN A 347 18.57 -3.91 -24.16
C GLN A 347 17.26 -4.61 -24.49
N LEU A 348 16.16 -4.25 -23.79
CA LEU A 348 14.84 -4.85 -24.04
C LEU A 348 14.19 -4.37 -25.36
N LEU A 349 14.45 -3.12 -25.79
CA LEU A 349 13.95 -2.61 -27.08
C LEU A 349 14.62 -3.27 -28.30
N LYS A 350 15.86 -3.72 -28.14
CA LYS A 350 16.62 -4.39 -29.21
C LYS A 350 16.37 -5.88 -29.32
N ASP A 351 15.84 -6.51 -28.27
CA ASP A 351 15.66 -7.97 -28.20
C ASP A 351 14.21 -8.30 -27.80
N ASP A 352 13.35 -8.46 -28.79
CA ASP A 352 11.94 -8.79 -28.64
C ASP A 352 11.74 -10.13 -27.93
N LYS A 353 12.60 -11.11 -28.21
CA LYS A 353 12.52 -12.44 -27.58
C LYS A 353 12.78 -12.34 -26.08
N LEU A 354 13.80 -11.59 -25.67
CA LEU A 354 14.10 -11.34 -24.27
C LEU A 354 12.96 -10.56 -23.60
N ARG A 355 12.45 -9.51 -24.25
CA ARG A 355 11.35 -8.68 -23.73
C ARG A 355 10.10 -9.51 -23.48
N TYR A 356 9.69 -10.29 -24.47
CA TYR A 356 8.54 -11.21 -24.35
C TYR A 356 8.74 -12.26 -23.25
N LYS A 357 9.88 -12.96 -23.23
CA LYS A 357 10.21 -13.98 -22.23
C LYS A 357 10.19 -13.41 -20.81
N MET A 358 10.75 -12.22 -20.63
CA MET A 358 10.79 -11.55 -19.32
C MET A 358 9.38 -11.11 -18.87
N GLY A 359 8.54 -10.63 -19.79
CA GLY A 359 7.14 -10.29 -19.55
C GLY A 359 6.30 -11.50 -19.12
N GLU A 360 6.45 -12.64 -19.83
CA GLU A 360 5.78 -13.89 -19.46
C GLU A 360 6.23 -14.41 -18.08
N ASN A 361 7.50 -14.32 -17.75
CA ASN A 361 8.01 -14.66 -16.43
C ASN A 361 7.50 -13.73 -15.34
N ALA A 362 7.34 -12.44 -15.66
CA ALA A 362 6.74 -11.44 -14.77
C ALA A 362 5.28 -11.82 -14.46
N TYR A 363 4.46 -12.07 -15.49
CA TYR A 363 3.07 -12.50 -15.35
C TYR A 363 2.94 -13.79 -14.54
N ARG A 364 3.74 -14.83 -14.85
CA ARG A 364 3.74 -16.10 -14.12
C ARG A 364 4.04 -15.89 -12.64
N THR A 365 5.08 -15.12 -12.33
CA THR A 365 5.47 -14.81 -10.95
C THR A 365 4.33 -14.17 -10.16
N VAL A 366 3.62 -13.23 -10.78
CA VAL A 366 2.53 -12.50 -10.13
C VAL A 366 1.29 -13.36 -9.99
N SER A 367 0.88 -14.06 -11.04
CA SER A 367 -0.30 -14.93 -11.06
C SER A 367 -0.17 -16.09 -10.05
N GLU A 368 1.03 -16.64 -9.88
CA GLU A 368 1.27 -17.71 -8.93
C GLU A 368 1.38 -17.26 -7.48
N ARG A 369 2.01 -16.12 -7.22
CA ARG A 369 2.42 -15.72 -5.86
C ARG A 369 1.61 -14.57 -5.27
N PHE A 370 1.08 -13.67 -6.12
CA PHE A 370 0.45 -12.42 -5.74
C PHE A 370 -1.02 -12.32 -6.16
N ASN A 371 -1.66 -13.44 -6.48
CA ASN A 371 -3.09 -13.51 -6.77
C ASN A 371 -3.91 -13.24 -5.51
N TRP A 372 -4.94 -12.39 -5.63
CA TRP A 372 -5.80 -12.00 -4.50
C TRP A 372 -6.52 -13.17 -3.84
N GLY A 373 -6.97 -14.17 -4.59
CA GLY A 373 -7.61 -15.37 -4.01
C GLY A 373 -6.67 -16.10 -3.06
N LYS A 374 -5.40 -16.29 -3.49
CA LYS A 374 -4.37 -16.91 -2.64
C LYS A 374 -4.03 -16.05 -1.41
N ILE A 375 -3.96 -14.73 -1.58
CA ILE A 375 -3.66 -13.79 -0.49
C ILE A 375 -4.83 -13.76 0.51
N ALA A 376 -6.07 -13.64 0.04
CA ALA A 376 -7.27 -13.70 0.88
C ALA A 376 -7.33 -15.01 1.67
N GLY A 377 -7.05 -16.16 1.03
CA GLY A 377 -6.97 -17.45 1.71
C GLY A 377 -5.90 -17.53 2.81
N LYS A 378 -4.75 -16.82 2.65
CA LYS A 378 -3.75 -16.71 3.72
C LYS A 378 -4.29 -15.92 4.91
N PHE A 379 -4.98 -14.79 4.66
CA PHE A 379 -5.59 -13.99 5.73
C PHE A 379 -6.75 -14.73 6.41
N TYR A 380 -7.60 -15.40 5.65
CA TYR A 380 -8.71 -16.19 6.20
C TYR A 380 -8.20 -17.26 7.20
N ARG A 381 -7.18 -18.05 6.80
CA ARG A 381 -6.54 -19.01 7.71
C ARG A 381 -5.87 -18.35 8.92
N LEU A 382 -5.29 -17.17 8.75
CA LEU A 382 -4.69 -16.42 9.85
C LEU A 382 -5.76 -15.95 10.84
N TYR A 383 -6.92 -15.50 10.36
CA TYR A 383 -8.05 -15.11 11.20
C TYR A 383 -8.60 -16.29 11.97
N GLN A 384 -8.85 -17.42 11.32
CA GLN A 384 -9.29 -18.65 11.99
C GLN A 384 -8.33 -19.07 13.13
N ARG A 385 -7.03 -19.08 12.86
CA ARG A 385 -6.00 -19.38 13.89
C ARG A 385 -5.97 -18.36 15.03
N SER A 386 -6.35 -17.14 14.78
CA SER A 386 -6.41 -16.08 15.80
C SER A 386 -7.54 -16.29 16.80
N MET A 387 -8.66 -16.87 16.34
CA MET A 387 -9.84 -17.15 17.16
C MET A 387 -9.75 -18.47 17.95
N ASN A 388 -9.09 -19.51 17.38
CA ASN A 388 -9.03 -20.84 17.96
C ASN A 388 -8.14 -20.96 19.21
N ASN A 389 -7.29 -19.99 19.49
CA ASN A 389 -6.48 -19.94 20.70
C ASN A 389 -7.21 -19.17 21.81
N LYS A 390 -7.92 -19.90 22.69
CA LYS A 390 -8.61 -19.36 23.87
C LYS A 390 -7.66 -18.56 24.79
N ARG A 391 -8.09 -17.34 25.14
CA ARG A 391 -7.64 -16.35 26.13
C ARG A 391 -6.41 -15.49 25.81
N PRO A 392 -6.62 -14.16 25.62
CA PRO A 392 -5.56 -13.18 25.86
C PRO A 392 -5.26 -13.09 27.37
N PRO A 393 -4.03 -12.75 27.76
CA PRO A 393 -3.71 -12.51 29.17
C PRO A 393 -4.54 -11.35 29.74
N ARG A 394 -4.90 -11.43 31.02
CA ARG A 394 -5.72 -10.41 31.74
C ARG A 394 -5.10 -9.00 31.61
N ALA A 395 -5.98 -8.01 31.47
CA ALA A 395 -5.57 -6.61 31.47
C ALA A 395 -4.98 -6.19 32.81
N PRO A 396 -3.93 -5.35 32.79
CA PRO A 396 -3.50 -4.68 34.01
C PRO A 396 -4.63 -3.79 34.56
N THR A 397 -4.79 -3.78 35.88
CA THR A 397 -5.89 -3.11 36.61
C THR A 397 -6.04 -1.62 36.32
N TYR A 398 -4.92 -0.94 35.97
CA TYR A 398 -4.91 0.51 35.66
C TYR A 398 -5.62 0.85 34.33
N VAL A 399 -5.65 -0.07 33.35
CA VAL A 399 -6.36 0.14 32.06
C VAL A 399 -7.87 0.14 32.26
N LEU A 400 -8.38 -0.72 33.14
CA LEU A 400 -9.80 -0.77 33.47
C LEU A 400 -10.27 0.50 34.21
N ALA A 401 -9.41 1.07 35.09
CA ALA A 401 -9.68 2.33 35.78
C ALA A 401 -9.77 3.53 34.79
N ALA A 402 -8.87 3.60 33.80
CA ALA A 402 -8.88 4.65 32.78
C ALA A 402 -10.17 4.63 31.94
N ILE A 403 -10.62 3.44 31.51
CA ILE A 403 -11.85 3.30 30.70
C ILE A 403 -13.11 3.67 31.53
N LYS A 404 -13.17 3.28 32.80
CA LYS A 404 -14.27 3.69 33.69
C LYS A 404 -14.32 5.21 33.86
N LYS A 405 -13.17 5.88 33.95
CA LYS A 405 -13.07 7.34 34.07
C LYS A 405 -13.55 8.05 32.77
N ILE A 406 -13.19 7.50 31.60
CA ILE A 406 -13.65 8.02 30.30
C ILE A 406 -15.17 7.86 30.14
N LYS A 407 -15.76 6.72 30.58
CA LYS A 407 -17.22 6.54 30.55
C LYS A 407 -17.96 7.53 31.45
N LYS A 408 -17.42 7.87 32.64
CA LYS A 408 -18.01 8.86 33.52
C LYS A 408 -17.98 10.28 32.95
N ILE A 409 -16.87 10.66 32.30
CA ILE A 409 -16.73 11.99 31.69
C ILE A 409 -17.73 12.17 30.52
N ASN A 410 -17.99 11.10 29.73
CA ASN A 410 -18.94 11.17 28.60
C ASN A 410 -20.42 11.04 29.02
N GLN A 411 -20.73 10.75 30.29
CA GLN A 411 -22.10 10.80 30.83
C GLN A 411 -22.42 12.15 31.49
N SER A 412 -21.38 12.99 31.66
CA SER A 412 -21.50 14.33 32.26
C SER A 412 -21.32 15.45 31.22
N LEU A 413 -21.19 15.11 29.96
CA LEU A 413 -21.29 15.96 28.76
C LEU A 413 -22.52 15.57 27.95
#